data_24ce2cead5ce60a8a2952d92f8e6847e
#
_entry.id   24ce2cead5ce60a8a2952d92f8e6847e
#
_cell.length_a   1.000
_cell.length_b   1.000
_cell.length_c   1.000
_cell.angle_alpha   90.00
_cell.angle_beta   90.00
_cell.angle_gamma   90.00
#
_symmetry.space_group_name_H-M   'P 1'
#
loop_
_entity.id
_entity.type
_entity.pdbx_description
1 polymer ?
#
loop_
_entity_poly.entity_id
_entity_poly.type
_entity_poly.pdbx_seq_one_letter_code
_entity_poly.pdbx_strand_id
1 'polypeptide(L)'
;LCVVGVVAAAVSGTRARRSAALDRPVIISTGDKDMAQLVDGHITLVNTMTGSVLDVAGVHEKFGVGPEHIIDFLALMGDKVDNIPGVPGVGEKTAVGLLTGIGGGLSDLYANLDKVPTLAIRGAKTLPAKLEEHRDAAFLSYELATIKVDVPLDIEVDALVCGEPDRDALLALYTEMEFKSWVAEVQRDAARAGTEVAPVAEPTAKVEPQYETILDQARFDAWLEKLRQAPLFAFDTETTGLDAQKAQLVGVSFAVEPHVAAYVPLTHDYEGAPAQLDRDQVLLALKPLLEDPHKGKIGQNAKYDINILANCAIGGDE
;
A
#
# COMPACT_ATOMS: atom_id res chain seq x y z
N LEU A 1 2.61 14.19 -0.52
CA LEU A 1 1.61 13.18 -0.90
C LEU A 1 0.18 13.72 -0.74
N CYS A 2 -0.18 14.41 0.35
CA CYS A 2 -1.51 15.01 0.55
C CYS A 2 -1.90 16.02 -0.55
N VAL A 3 -0.98 16.90 -0.96
CA VAL A 3 -1.27 17.94 -1.97
C VAL A 3 -1.66 17.33 -3.32
N VAL A 4 -1.01 16.25 -3.73
CA VAL A 4 -1.32 15.56 -5.00
C VAL A 4 -2.70 14.90 -4.95
N GLY A 5 -3.08 14.32 -3.81
CA GLY A 5 -4.41 13.72 -3.62
C GLY A 5 -5.54 14.76 -3.70
N VAL A 6 -5.38 15.89 -3.02
CA VAL A 6 -6.37 16.99 -3.03
C VAL A 6 -6.56 17.57 -4.45
N VAL A 7 -5.46 17.77 -5.18
CA VAL A 7 -5.55 18.23 -6.58
C VAL A 7 -6.22 17.21 -7.46
N ALA A 8 -5.91 15.92 -7.31
CA ALA A 8 -6.53 14.85 -8.09
C ALA A 8 -8.05 14.74 -7.83
N ALA A 9 -8.47 14.84 -6.56
CA ALA A 9 -9.89 14.83 -6.18
C ALA A 9 -10.64 16.04 -6.76
N ALA A 10 -10.05 17.24 -6.67
CA ALA A 10 -10.67 18.46 -7.19
C ALA A 10 -10.79 18.46 -8.72
N VAL A 11 -9.76 18.02 -9.44
CA VAL A 11 -9.80 17.88 -10.91
C VAL A 11 -10.81 16.82 -11.33
N SER A 12 -10.79 15.66 -10.70
CA SER A 12 -11.74 14.57 -11.00
C SER A 12 -13.16 14.96 -10.67
N GLY A 13 -13.39 15.61 -9.52
CA GLY A 13 -14.70 16.12 -9.11
C GLY A 13 -15.24 17.18 -10.06
N THR A 14 -14.39 18.12 -10.48
CA THR A 14 -14.78 19.15 -11.46
C THR A 14 -15.20 18.53 -12.80
N ARG A 15 -14.42 17.57 -13.31
CA ARG A 15 -14.74 16.85 -14.56
C ARG A 15 -16.02 16.04 -14.43
N ALA A 16 -16.18 15.34 -13.31
CA ALA A 16 -17.38 14.55 -13.04
C ALA A 16 -18.64 15.42 -13.03
N ARG A 17 -18.62 16.54 -12.31
CA ARG A 17 -19.75 17.49 -12.28
C ARG A 17 -20.04 18.12 -13.63
N ARG A 18 -19.01 18.51 -14.41
CA ARG A 18 -19.19 19.02 -15.77
C ARG A 18 -19.80 17.96 -16.70
N SER A 19 -19.37 16.69 -16.59
CA SER A 19 -19.91 15.60 -17.39
C SER A 19 -21.35 15.26 -17.01
N ALA A 20 -21.66 15.20 -15.72
CA ALA A 20 -23.02 14.99 -15.21
C ALA A 20 -23.99 16.10 -15.64
N ALA A 21 -23.53 17.36 -15.67
CA ALA A 21 -24.31 18.48 -16.18
C ALA A 21 -24.65 18.38 -17.69
N LEU A 22 -23.92 17.54 -18.44
CA LEU A 22 -24.20 17.19 -19.84
C LEU A 22 -25.02 15.89 -19.97
N ASP A 23 -25.66 15.42 -18.88
CA ASP A 23 -26.44 14.19 -18.83
C ASP A 23 -25.64 12.93 -19.21
N ARG A 24 -24.31 12.91 -18.87
CA ARG A 24 -23.42 11.79 -19.16
C ARG A 24 -23.20 10.96 -17.91
N PRO A 25 -23.27 9.63 -18.00
CA PRO A 25 -22.88 8.77 -16.89
C PRO A 25 -21.38 8.87 -16.64
N VAL A 26 -21.00 8.94 -15.38
CA VAL A 26 -19.61 9.10 -14.92
C VAL A 26 -19.25 8.00 -13.95
N ILE A 27 -18.14 7.34 -14.18
CA ILE A 27 -17.53 6.40 -13.24
C ILE A 27 -16.24 7.03 -12.73
N ILE A 28 -16.11 7.16 -11.40
CA ILE A 28 -14.87 7.56 -10.76
C ILE A 28 -14.25 6.32 -10.12
N SER A 29 -13.08 5.90 -10.64
CA SER A 29 -12.31 4.80 -10.06
C SER A 29 -11.47 5.33 -8.90
N THR A 30 -11.86 5.02 -7.67
CA THR A 30 -11.19 5.52 -6.45
C THR A 30 -11.42 4.62 -5.25
N GLY A 31 -10.45 4.60 -4.32
CA GLY A 31 -10.61 4.07 -2.97
C GLY A 31 -10.93 5.15 -1.93
N ASP A 32 -10.92 6.43 -2.35
CA ASP A 32 -11.15 7.58 -1.49
C ASP A 32 -12.63 7.70 -1.13
N LYS A 33 -12.93 7.62 0.16
CA LYS A 33 -14.29 7.71 0.70
C LYS A 33 -14.90 9.09 0.57
N ASP A 34 -14.07 10.14 0.53
CA ASP A 34 -14.54 11.52 0.50
C ASP A 34 -15.19 11.86 -0.84
N MET A 35 -14.81 11.13 -1.90
CA MET A 35 -15.44 11.23 -3.22
C MET A 35 -16.91 10.80 -3.21
N ALA A 36 -17.40 10.12 -2.15
CA ALA A 36 -18.80 9.72 -2.02
C ALA A 36 -19.76 10.92 -2.00
N GLN A 37 -19.29 12.11 -1.62
CA GLN A 37 -20.05 13.37 -1.71
C GLN A 37 -20.41 13.78 -3.16
N LEU A 38 -19.74 13.19 -4.15
CA LEU A 38 -19.97 13.49 -5.56
C LEU A 38 -20.98 12.57 -6.22
N VAL A 39 -21.36 11.47 -5.55
CA VAL A 39 -22.31 10.48 -6.08
C VAL A 39 -23.69 11.10 -6.25
N ASP A 40 -24.30 10.86 -7.40
CA ASP A 40 -25.66 11.27 -7.73
C ASP A 40 -26.26 10.31 -8.78
N GLY A 41 -27.30 10.73 -9.49
CA GLY A 41 -27.94 9.92 -10.55
C GLY A 41 -27.03 9.64 -11.77
N HIS A 42 -25.94 10.38 -11.94
CA HIS A 42 -25.00 10.25 -13.05
C HIS A 42 -23.61 9.79 -12.62
N ILE A 43 -23.22 10.05 -11.37
CA ILE A 43 -21.87 9.79 -10.86
C ILE A 43 -21.89 8.57 -9.95
N THR A 44 -21.08 7.57 -10.27
CA THR A 44 -20.88 6.34 -9.48
C THR A 44 -19.40 6.16 -9.17
N LEU A 45 -19.07 5.71 -7.95
CA LEU A 45 -17.70 5.35 -7.59
C LEU A 45 -17.49 3.85 -7.74
N VAL A 46 -16.30 3.47 -8.20
CA VAL A 46 -15.89 2.07 -8.31
C VAL A 46 -14.51 1.93 -7.65
N ASN A 47 -14.39 1.09 -6.64
CA ASN A 47 -13.10 0.72 -6.09
C ASN A 47 -12.61 -0.56 -6.79
N THR A 48 -11.67 -0.42 -7.70
CA THR A 48 -11.13 -1.52 -8.50
C THR A 48 -10.32 -2.53 -7.70
N MET A 49 -9.84 -2.16 -6.51
CA MET A 49 -9.10 -3.07 -5.62
C MET A 49 -10.03 -4.06 -4.90
N THR A 50 -11.23 -3.59 -4.53
CA THR A 50 -12.21 -4.39 -3.78
C THR A 50 -13.39 -4.85 -4.65
N GLY A 51 -13.55 -4.28 -5.84
CA GLY A 51 -14.71 -4.50 -6.71
C GLY A 51 -15.98 -3.81 -6.21
N SER A 52 -15.92 -3.00 -5.14
CA SER A 52 -17.11 -2.33 -4.59
C SER A 52 -17.57 -1.17 -5.48
N VAL A 53 -18.88 -1.06 -5.65
CA VAL A 53 -19.56 -0.01 -6.41
C VAL A 53 -20.38 0.82 -5.43
N LEU A 54 -20.26 2.14 -5.50
CA LEU A 54 -21.02 3.09 -4.69
C LEU A 54 -21.84 4.00 -5.64
N ASP A 55 -23.06 3.66 -5.84
CA ASP A 55 -24.13 4.53 -6.32
C ASP A 55 -24.83 5.18 -5.10
N VAL A 56 -25.93 5.90 -5.30
CA VAL A 56 -26.67 6.55 -4.21
C VAL A 56 -27.09 5.55 -3.12
N ALA A 57 -27.57 4.36 -3.53
CA ALA A 57 -27.97 3.32 -2.58
C ALA A 57 -26.77 2.73 -1.84
N GLY A 58 -25.67 2.47 -2.54
CA GLY A 58 -24.41 1.98 -1.96
C GLY A 58 -23.79 2.97 -0.98
N VAL A 59 -23.89 4.28 -1.21
CA VAL A 59 -23.46 5.31 -0.24
C VAL A 59 -24.32 5.22 1.02
N HIS A 60 -25.64 5.15 0.88
CA HIS A 60 -26.55 4.97 2.01
C HIS A 60 -26.24 3.71 2.84
N GLU A 61 -26.03 2.58 2.16
CA GLU A 61 -25.71 1.31 2.82
C GLU A 61 -24.39 1.39 3.59
N LYS A 62 -23.39 2.02 2.99
CA LYS A 62 -22.03 2.07 3.56
C LYS A 62 -21.89 3.09 4.68
N PHE A 63 -22.45 4.29 4.54
CA PHE A 63 -22.23 5.40 5.46
C PHE A 63 -23.44 5.70 6.38
N GLY A 64 -24.59 5.11 6.10
CA GLY A 64 -25.83 5.37 6.85
C GLY A 64 -26.47 6.74 6.54
N VAL A 65 -25.92 7.51 5.61
CA VAL A 65 -26.43 8.79 5.11
C VAL A 65 -26.34 8.83 3.58
N GLY A 66 -27.10 9.70 2.95
CA GLY A 66 -27.03 9.92 1.50
C GLY A 66 -25.80 10.73 1.09
N PRO A 67 -25.47 10.73 -0.22
CA PRO A 67 -24.37 11.52 -0.77
C PRO A 67 -24.40 12.99 -0.37
N GLU A 68 -25.60 13.57 -0.28
CA GLU A 68 -25.86 14.96 0.10
C GLU A 68 -25.40 15.30 1.54
N HIS A 69 -25.25 14.29 2.39
CA HIS A 69 -24.84 14.44 3.78
C HIS A 69 -23.44 13.87 4.10
N ILE A 70 -22.68 13.46 3.12
CA ILE A 70 -21.33 12.93 3.30
C ILE A 70 -20.39 14.00 3.88
N ILE A 71 -20.50 15.26 3.40
CA ILE A 71 -19.69 16.37 3.94
C ILE A 71 -20.06 16.63 5.39
N ASP A 72 -21.35 16.68 5.72
CA ASP A 72 -21.85 16.88 7.08
C ASP A 72 -21.39 15.75 8.01
N PHE A 73 -21.44 14.51 7.53
CA PHE A 73 -20.98 13.34 8.26
C PHE A 73 -19.48 13.42 8.57
N LEU A 74 -18.64 13.77 7.59
CA LEU A 74 -17.20 13.95 7.77
C LEU A 74 -16.88 15.15 8.68
N ALA A 75 -17.64 16.22 8.56
CA ALA A 75 -17.49 17.41 9.40
C ALA A 75 -17.75 17.12 10.89
N LEU A 76 -18.68 16.24 11.19
CA LEU A 76 -18.99 15.82 12.54
C LEU A 76 -18.00 14.80 13.09
N MET A 77 -17.69 13.77 12.29
CA MET A 77 -16.83 12.65 12.69
C MET A 77 -15.34 13.04 12.70
N GLY A 78 -14.93 13.92 11.78
CA GLY A 78 -13.53 14.20 11.45
C GLY A 78 -12.88 13.10 10.62
N ASP A 79 -11.69 13.38 10.15
CA ASP A 79 -10.83 12.42 9.48
C ASP A 79 -9.37 12.52 9.93
N LYS A 80 -8.87 11.45 10.50
CA LYS A 80 -7.48 11.40 11.00
C LYS A 80 -6.45 11.33 9.88
N VAL A 81 -6.81 10.75 8.73
CA VAL A 81 -5.91 10.61 7.59
C VAL A 81 -5.64 11.97 6.98
N ASP A 82 -6.68 12.79 6.83
CA ASP A 82 -6.61 14.12 6.24
C ASP A 82 -6.48 15.24 7.28
N ASN A 83 -6.31 14.86 8.55
CA ASN A 83 -6.18 15.79 9.67
C ASN A 83 -7.37 16.75 9.83
N ILE A 84 -8.58 16.26 9.53
CA ILE A 84 -9.83 16.98 9.72
C ILE A 84 -10.29 16.79 11.17
N PRO A 85 -10.44 17.86 11.98
CA PRO A 85 -10.64 17.72 13.43
C PRO A 85 -11.97 17.07 13.83
N GLY A 86 -13.05 17.39 13.15
CA GLY A 86 -14.39 16.98 13.55
C GLY A 86 -14.82 17.53 14.90
N VAL A 87 -15.87 16.94 15.49
CA VAL A 87 -16.32 17.23 16.85
C VAL A 87 -15.81 16.15 17.80
N PRO A 88 -14.99 16.48 18.80
CA PRO A 88 -14.41 15.50 19.72
C PRO A 88 -15.48 14.62 20.38
N GLY A 89 -15.32 13.29 20.25
CA GLY A 89 -16.23 12.28 20.82
C GLY A 89 -17.53 12.06 20.02
N VAL A 90 -17.66 12.66 18.84
CA VAL A 90 -18.67 12.29 17.84
C VAL A 90 -18.03 11.28 16.92
N GLY A 91 -18.49 10.05 16.95
CA GLY A 91 -18.07 8.99 16.02
C GLY A 91 -19.17 8.70 15.01
N GLU A 92 -18.92 7.77 14.09
CA GLU A 92 -19.78 7.39 12.98
C GLU A 92 -21.25 7.23 13.36
N LYS A 93 -21.56 6.36 14.34
CA LYS A 93 -22.94 6.11 14.78
C LYS A 93 -23.64 7.35 15.36
N THR A 94 -22.88 8.23 15.99
CA THR A 94 -23.42 9.47 16.56
C THR A 94 -23.67 10.49 15.45
N ALA A 95 -22.75 10.63 14.49
CA ALA A 95 -22.91 11.52 13.34
C ALA A 95 -24.13 11.12 12.49
N VAL A 96 -24.26 9.84 12.14
CA VAL A 96 -25.45 9.32 11.44
C VAL A 96 -26.73 9.60 12.24
N GLY A 97 -26.73 9.28 13.54
CA GLY A 97 -27.91 9.51 14.38
C GLY A 97 -28.31 10.97 14.54
N LEU A 98 -27.34 11.90 14.52
CA LEU A 98 -27.62 13.35 14.53
C LEU A 98 -28.23 13.80 13.20
N LEU A 99 -27.63 13.46 12.08
CA LEU A 99 -28.09 13.87 10.74
C LEU A 99 -29.48 13.29 10.42
N THR A 100 -29.65 11.99 10.63
CA THR A 100 -30.94 11.33 10.38
C THR A 100 -32.02 11.75 11.35
N GLY A 101 -31.67 11.97 12.63
CA GLY A 101 -32.62 12.37 13.66
C GLY A 101 -33.11 13.82 13.52
N ILE A 102 -32.28 14.72 13.04
CA ILE A 102 -32.65 16.11 12.70
C ILE A 102 -33.35 16.17 11.33
N GLY A 103 -32.94 15.30 10.38
CA GLY A 103 -33.47 15.28 9.01
C GLY A 103 -32.89 16.40 8.15
N GLY A 104 -31.60 16.75 8.35
CA GLY A 104 -30.90 17.80 7.60
C GLY A 104 -29.40 17.75 7.80
N GLY A 105 -28.69 18.73 7.23
CA GLY A 105 -27.26 18.86 7.29
C GLY A 105 -26.72 19.51 8.56
N LEU A 106 -25.43 19.86 8.56
CA LEU A 106 -24.73 20.49 9.69
C LEU A 106 -25.41 21.79 10.13
N SER A 107 -25.81 22.64 9.20
CA SER A 107 -26.51 23.90 9.48
C SER A 107 -27.84 23.67 10.17
N ASP A 108 -28.60 22.67 9.72
CA ASP A 108 -29.89 22.32 10.33
C ASP A 108 -29.70 21.75 11.74
N LEU A 109 -28.66 20.95 11.93
CA LEU A 109 -28.28 20.44 13.26
C LEU A 109 -28.04 21.57 14.24
N TYR A 110 -27.22 22.57 13.86
CA TYR A 110 -26.89 23.69 14.71
C TYR A 110 -28.06 24.68 14.92
N ALA A 111 -29.02 24.70 13.99
CA ALA A 111 -30.26 25.44 14.16
C ALA A 111 -31.27 24.75 15.08
N ASN A 112 -31.11 23.46 15.37
CA ASN A 112 -32.03 22.61 16.11
C ASN A 112 -31.37 21.85 17.27
N LEU A 113 -30.35 22.43 17.92
CA LEU A 113 -29.62 21.77 19.01
C LEU A 113 -30.55 21.41 20.20
N ASP A 114 -31.65 22.15 20.38
CA ASP A 114 -32.69 21.90 21.40
C ASP A 114 -33.41 20.57 21.20
N LYS A 115 -33.43 20.02 19.95
CA LYS A 115 -34.04 18.72 19.62
C LYS A 115 -33.08 17.55 19.87
N VAL A 116 -31.76 17.78 19.89
CA VAL A 116 -30.77 16.72 20.05
C VAL A 116 -30.97 15.87 21.30
N PRO A 117 -31.33 16.40 22.48
CA PRO A 117 -31.57 15.59 23.68
C PRO A 117 -32.71 14.58 23.56
N THR A 118 -33.61 14.75 22.56
CA THR A 118 -34.74 13.84 22.32
C THR A 118 -34.41 12.69 21.36
N LEU A 119 -33.24 12.73 20.73
CA LEU A 119 -32.82 11.71 19.77
C LEU A 119 -32.42 10.42 20.47
N ALA A 120 -32.70 9.28 19.81
CA ALA A 120 -32.36 7.96 20.31
C ALA A 120 -30.86 7.62 20.08
N ILE A 121 -29.96 8.50 20.50
CA ILE A 121 -28.52 8.33 20.36
C ILE A 121 -27.83 8.36 21.74
N ARG A 122 -26.67 7.67 21.80
CA ARG A 122 -25.90 7.61 23.04
C ARG A 122 -25.37 9.00 23.44
N GLY A 123 -25.65 9.44 24.66
CA GLY A 123 -25.17 10.72 25.19
C GLY A 123 -25.93 11.92 24.66
N ALA A 124 -27.13 11.76 24.07
CA ALA A 124 -27.95 12.82 23.49
C ALA A 124 -28.08 14.07 24.39
N LYS A 125 -28.22 13.90 25.72
CA LYS A 125 -28.39 15.00 26.67
C LYS A 125 -27.17 15.91 26.81
N THR A 126 -25.96 15.40 26.60
CA THR A 126 -24.68 16.13 26.73
C THR A 126 -24.14 16.64 25.41
N LEU A 127 -24.65 16.12 24.29
CA LEU A 127 -24.19 16.48 22.95
C LEU A 127 -24.41 17.93 22.58
N PRO A 128 -25.54 18.62 22.91
CA PRO A 128 -25.73 20.01 22.51
C PRO A 128 -24.64 20.94 23.02
N ALA A 129 -24.26 20.83 24.31
CA ALA A 129 -23.19 21.63 24.88
C ALA A 129 -21.84 21.38 24.18
N LYS A 130 -21.55 20.12 23.88
CA LYS A 130 -20.32 19.72 23.18
C LYS A 130 -20.30 20.20 21.73
N LEU A 131 -21.42 20.08 21.01
CA LEU A 131 -21.55 20.60 19.65
C LEU A 131 -21.35 22.12 19.63
N GLU A 132 -21.94 22.84 20.55
CA GLU A 132 -21.77 24.30 20.64
C GLU A 132 -20.33 24.69 20.99
N GLU A 133 -19.68 24.01 21.95
CA GLU A 133 -18.28 24.22 22.30
C GLU A 133 -17.32 24.05 21.09
N HIS A 134 -17.62 23.09 20.20
CA HIS A 134 -16.79 22.77 19.05
C HIS A 134 -17.39 23.19 17.70
N ARG A 135 -18.28 24.17 17.73
CA ARG A 135 -18.99 24.67 16.55
C ARG A 135 -18.03 25.09 15.42
N ASP A 136 -17.05 25.91 15.75
CA ASP A 136 -16.09 26.42 14.78
C ASP A 136 -15.26 25.29 14.16
N ALA A 137 -14.90 24.30 14.97
CA ALA A 137 -14.18 23.10 14.47
C ALA A 137 -15.03 22.27 13.51
N ALA A 138 -16.34 22.13 13.76
CA ALA A 138 -17.25 21.42 12.87
C ALA A 138 -17.39 22.13 11.51
N PHE A 139 -17.58 23.46 11.51
CA PHE A 139 -17.70 24.23 10.27
C PHE A 139 -16.37 24.30 9.51
N LEU A 140 -15.23 24.42 10.19
CA LEU A 140 -13.92 24.29 9.58
C LEU A 140 -13.75 22.89 8.94
N SER A 141 -14.15 21.84 9.65
CA SER A 141 -14.13 20.47 9.13
C SER A 141 -15.01 20.31 7.90
N TYR A 142 -16.16 20.95 7.86
CA TYR A 142 -17.06 20.96 6.70
C TYR A 142 -16.37 21.60 5.48
N GLU A 143 -15.71 22.74 5.67
CA GLU A 143 -14.96 23.41 4.61
C GLU A 143 -13.80 22.52 4.11
N LEU A 144 -13.03 21.92 5.01
CA LEU A 144 -11.89 21.05 4.68
C LEU A 144 -12.31 19.75 3.98
N ALA A 145 -13.45 19.16 4.36
CA ALA A 145 -13.97 17.94 3.75
C ALA A 145 -14.63 18.19 2.38
N THR A 146 -14.97 19.44 2.06
CA THR A 146 -15.65 19.77 0.80
C THR A 146 -14.70 19.76 -0.38
N ILE A 147 -14.93 18.86 -1.32
CA ILE A 147 -14.14 18.77 -2.55
C ILE A 147 -14.47 19.95 -3.46
N LYS A 148 -13.45 20.69 -3.90
CA LYS A 148 -13.60 21.77 -4.88
C LYS A 148 -13.94 21.20 -6.25
N VAL A 149 -15.07 21.60 -6.81
CA VAL A 149 -15.63 21.08 -8.09
C VAL A 149 -15.72 22.11 -9.20
N ASP A 150 -15.06 23.26 -9.02
CA ASP A 150 -15.05 24.39 -9.95
C ASP A 150 -13.63 24.83 -10.33
N VAL A 151 -12.68 23.90 -10.32
CA VAL A 151 -11.30 24.16 -10.73
C VAL A 151 -11.25 24.57 -12.19
N PRO A 152 -10.53 25.66 -12.57
CA PRO A 152 -10.32 26.01 -13.97
C PRO A 152 -9.51 24.90 -14.65
N LEU A 153 -10.06 24.34 -15.73
CA LEU A 153 -9.45 23.28 -16.52
C LEU A 153 -9.40 23.74 -17.98
N ASP A 154 -8.25 23.56 -18.62
CA ASP A 154 -8.00 23.99 -20.00
C ASP A 154 -8.64 23.07 -21.04
N ILE A 155 -9.08 21.86 -20.63
CA ILE A 155 -9.66 20.85 -21.50
C ILE A 155 -11.12 20.65 -21.14
N GLU A 156 -12.01 20.92 -22.12
CA GLU A 156 -13.43 20.65 -21.99
C GLU A 156 -13.74 19.15 -22.11
N VAL A 157 -14.88 18.73 -21.55
CA VAL A 157 -15.29 17.31 -21.52
C VAL A 157 -15.41 16.72 -22.93
N ASP A 158 -15.91 17.49 -23.89
CA ASP A 158 -16.09 17.06 -25.29
C ASP A 158 -14.76 16.85 -26.04
N ALA A 159 -13.69 17.47 -25.56
CA ALA A 159 -12.34 17.29 -26.13
C ALA A 159 -11.62 16.04 -25.58
N LEU A 160 -12.19 15.36 -24.58
CA LEU A 160 -11.65 14.14 -24.03
C LEU A 160 -12.01 12.95 -24.93
N VAL A 161 -11.18 12.68 -25.93
CA VAL A 161 -11.33 11.55 -26.84
C VAL A 161 -10.39 10.42 -26.41
N CYS A 162 -10.93 9.22 -26.30
CA CYS A 162 -10.11 8.03 -26.05
C CYS A 162 -9.32 7.71 -27.34
N GLY A 163 -8.01 7.91 -27.30
CA GLY A 163 -7.09 7.57 -28.37
C GLY A 163 -6.65 6.11 -28.31
N GLU A 164 -6.01 5.64 -29.40
CA GLU A 164 -5.33 4.35 -29.38
C GLU A 164 -4.14 4.41 -28.43
N PRO A 165 -3.90 3.34 -27.67
CA PRO A 165 -2.71 3.27 -26.79
C PRO A 165 -1.42 3.34 -27.62
N ASP A 166 -0.44 4.08 -27.13
CA ASP A 166 0.93 4.03 -27.65
C ASP A 166 1.58 2.72 -27.17
N ARG A 167 1.50 1.69 -28.04
CA ARG A 167 1.95 0.35 -27.72
C ARG A 167 3.45 0.26 -27.54
N ASP A 168 4.22 1.06 -28.28
CA ASP A 168 5.68 1.05 -28.17
C ASP A 168 6.13 1.67 -26.85
N ALA A 169 5.51 2.79 -26.46
CA ALA A 169 5.77 3.41 -25.17
C ALA A 169 5.34 2.52 -23.99
N LEU A 170 4.19 1.84 -24.08
CA LEU A 170 3.74 0.90 -23.07
C LEU A 170 4.69 -0.30 -22.96
N LEU A 171 5.14 -0.86 -24.10
CA LEU A 171 6.05 -1.99 -24.12
C LEU A 171 7.40 -1.64 -23.50
N ALA A 172 7.93 -0.46 -23.83
CA ALA A 172 9.16 0.05 -23.24
C ALA A 172 9.04 0.20 -21.71
N LEU A 173 7.96 0.87 -21.24
CA LEU A 173 7.71 1.07 -19.82
C LEU A 173 7.51 -0.24 -19.06
N TYR A 174 6.68 -1.15 -19.58
CA TYR A 174 6.43 -2.45 -18.93
C TYR A 174 7.68 -3.35 -18.90
N THR A 175 8.57 -3.19 -19.89
CA THR A 175 9.86 -3.89 -19.91
C THR A 175 10.79 -3.30 -18.84
N GLU A 176 10.91 -1.98 -18.75
CA GLU A 176 11.70 -1.30 -17.74
C GLU A 176 11.24 -1.65 -16.31
N MET A 177 9.92 -1.70 -16.10
CA MET A 177 9.30 -2.05 -14.82
C MET A 177 9.23 -3.57 -14.55
N GLU A 178 9.74 -4.41 -15.47
CA GLU A 178 9.70 -5.88 -15.39
C GLU A 178 8.29 -6.49 -15.26
N PHE A 179 7.26 -5.84 -15.80
CA PHE A 179 5.87 -6.33 -15.78
C PHE A 179 5.64 -7.39 -16.87
N LYS A 180 6.22 -8.55 -16.69
CA LYS A 180 6.28 -9.65 -17.70
C LYS A 180 4.92 -10.05 -18.28
N SER A 181 3.86 -10.09 -17.46
CA SER A 181 2.51 -10.43 -17.92
C SER A 181 1.93 -9.36 -18.85
N TRP A 182 2.12 -8.09 -18.55
CA TRP A 182 1.65 -6.97 -19.36
C TRP A 182 2.46 -6.82 -20.65
N VAL A 183 3.77 -7.07 -20.62
CA VAL A 183 4.58 -7.18 -21.84
C VAL A 183 4.01 -8.24 -22.78
N ALA A 184 3.72 -9.43 -22.27
CA ALA A 184 3.14 -10.52 -23.06
C ALA A 184 1.72 -10.20 -23.57
N GLU A 185 0.94 -9.42 -22.85
CA GLU A 185 -0.39 -8.97 -23.25
C GLU A 185 -0.31 -7.99 -24.42
N VAL A 186 0.52 -6.93 -24.30
CA VAL A 186 0.74 -5.95 -25.38
C VAL A 186 1.24 -6.63 -26.66
N GLN A 187 2.16 -7.58 -26.56
CA GLN A 187 2.68 -8.35 -27.70
C GLN A 187 1.59 -9.20 -28.36
N ARG A 188 0.74 -9.88 -27.59
CA ARG A 188 -0.38 -10.68 -28.11
C ARG A 188 -1.41 -9.81 -28.83
N ASP A 189 -1.73 -8.64 -28.28
CA ASP A 189 -2.71 -7.73 -28.86
C ASP A 189 -2.18 -7.09 -30.14
N ALA A 190 -0.88 -6.78 -30.20
CA ALA A 190 -0.22 -6.33 -31.43
C ALA A 190 -0.25 -7.41 -32.52
N ALA A 191 0.06 -8.66 -32.18
CA ALA A 191 0.00 -9.77 -33.11
C ALA A 191 -1.40 -10.03 -33.66
N ARG A 192 -2.44 -9.88 -32.81
CA ARG A 192 -3.86 -9.96 -33.23
C ARG A 192 -4.27 -8.82 -34.16
N ALA A 193 -3.73 -7.64 -33.94
CA ALA A 193 -3.98 -6.46 -34.77
C ALA A 193 -3.16 -6.45 -36.07
N GLY A 194 -2.29 -7.42 -36.30
CA GLY A 194 -1.38 -7.48 -37.45
C GLY A 194 -0.33 -6.36 -37.45
N THR A 195 -0.05 -5.76 -36.30
CA THR A 195 0.95 -4.70 -36.14
C THR A 195 2.25 -5.34 -35.62
N GLU A 196 3.36 -5.14 -36.35
CA GLU A 196 4.68 -5.47 -35.80
C GLU A 196 5.01 -4.54 -34.65
N VAL A 197 5.24 -5.11 -33.47
CA VAL A 197 5.80 -4.40 -32.34
C VAL A 197 7.31 -4.63 -32.36
N ALA A 198 8.09 -3.59 -32.10
CA ALA A 198 9.53 -3.72 -32.02
C ALA A 198 9.90 -4.84 -31.03
N PRO A 199 10.83 -5.74 -31.41
CA PRO A 199 11.26 -6.79 -30.49
C PRO A 199 11.79 -6.15 -29.22
N VAL A 200 11.23 -6.56 -28.09
CA VAL A 200 11.77 -6.19 -26.77
C VAL A 200 13.23 -6.65 -26.77
N ALA A 201 14.16 -5.71 -26.59
CA ALA A 201 15.55 -6.08 -26.37
C ALA A 201 15.56 -7.07 -25.19
N GLU A 202 15.99 -8.29 -25.44
CA GLU A 202 16.20 -9.25 -24.34
C GLU A 202 17.10 -8.57 -23.32
N PRO A 203 16.81 -8.70 -22.02
CA PRO A 203 17.65 -8.13 -20.98
C PRO A 203 19.09 -8.59 -21.25
N THR A 204 19.98 -7.62 -21.28
CA THR A 204 21.44 -7.78 -21.52
C THR A 204 21.96 -9.08 -20.93
N ALA A 205 22.65 -9.84 -21.74
CA ALA A 205 23.29 -11.14 -21.52
C ALA A 205 23.03 -11.75 -20.15
N LYS A 206 22.32 -12.89 -20.12
CA LYS A 206 22.17 -13.69 -18.89
C LYS A 206 23.56 -13.93 -18.34
N VAL A 207 23.92 -13.20 -17.28
CA VAL A 207 25.11 -13.53 -16.49
C VAL A 207 24.84 -14.89 -15.88
N GLU A 208 25.63 -15.90 -16.23
CA GLU A 208 25.49 -17.23 -15.62
C GLU A 208 25.82 -17.11 -14.12
N PRO A 209 24.90 -17.49 -13.24
CA PRO A 209 25.15 -17.39 -11.81
C PRO A 209 26.22 -18.39 -11.38
N GLN A 210 27.13 -17.93 -10.52
CA GLN A 210 28.15 -18.75 -9.90
C GLN A 210 27.70 -19.11 -8.48
N TYR A 211 26.97 -20.22 -8.37
CA TYR A 211 26.50 -20.71 -7.07
C TYR A 211 27.31 -21.92 -6.64
N GLU A 212 27.78 -21.90 -5.41
CA GLU A 212 28.66 -22.92 -4.85
C GLU A 212 28.07 -23.51 -3.55
N THR A 213 28.03 -24.84 -3.47
CA THR A 213 27.75 -25.54 -2.22
C THR A 213 29.08 -25.91 -1.54
N ILE A 214 29.29 -25.40 -0.32
CA ILE A 214 30.53 -25.55 0.42
C ILE A 214 30.41 -26.76 1.34
N LEU A 215 31.21 -27.80 1.02
CA LEU A 215 31.24 -29.04 1.78
C LEU A 215 32.60 -29.32 2.45
N ASP A 216 33.60 -28.49 2.16
CA ASP A 216 34.96 -28.67 2.71
C ASP A 216 35.50 -27.38 3.32
N GLN A 217 36.42 -27.54 4.27
CA GLN A 217 36.98 -26.44 5.03
C GLN A 217 37.77 -25.45 4.18
N ALA A 218 38.50 -25.91 3.17
CA ALA A 218 39.33 -25.03 2.33
C ALA A 218 38.48 -24.02 1.55
N ARG A 219 37.35 -24.47 1.01
CA ARG A 219 36.38 -23.61 0.32
C ARG A 219 35.67 -22.66 1.29
N PHE A 220 35.33 -23.14 2.47
CA PHE A 220 34.77 -22.28 3.52
C PHE A 220 35.74 -21.17 3.92
N ASP A 221 37.03 -21.50 4.14
CA ASP A 221 38.06 -20.52 4.49
C ASP A 221 38.24 -19.46 3.37
N ALA A 222 38.18 -19.88 2.11
CA ALA A 222 38.25 -18.97 0.96
C ALA A 222 37.04 -18.00 0.91
N TRP A 223 35.84 -18.49 1.20
CA TRP A 223 34.65 -17.66 1.29
C TRP A 223 34.66 -16.73 2.51
N LEU A 224 35.14 -17.22 3.63
CA LEU A 224 35.29 -16.41 4.85
C LEU A 224 36.23 -15.22 4.60
N GLU A 225 37.30 -15.41 3.82
CA GLU A 225 38.20 -14.33 3.41
C GLU A 225 37.52 -13.33 2.47
N LYS A 226 36.71 -13.78 1.50
CA LYS A 226 35.89 -12.90 0.65
C LYS A 226 34.93 -12.05 1.49
N LEU A 227 34.25 -12.66 2.47
CA LEU A 227 33.35 -11.97 3.40
C LEU A 227 34.09 -10.94 4.27
N ARG A 228 35.31 -11.24 4.69
CA ARG A 228 36.15 -10.29 5.45
C ARG A 228 36.53 -9.06 4.61
N GLN A 229 36.84 -9.25 3.35
CA GLN A 229 37.26 -8.18 2.44
C GLN A 229 36.08 -7.35 1.92
N ALA A 230 34.91 -7.93 1.78
CA ALA A 230 33.71 -7.24 1.28
C ALA A 230 33.23 -6.19 2.30
N PRO A 231 32.97 -4.95 1.87
CA PRO A 231 32.37 -3.92 2.75
C PRO A 231 30.92 -4.22 3.09
N LEU A 232 30.26 -5.01 2.27
CA LEU A 232 28.86 -5.40 2.36
C LEU A 232 28.70 -6.83 1.85
N PHE A 233 27.89 -7.65 2.50
CA PHE A 233 27.51 -8.97 2.01
C PHE A 233 26.04 -9.27 2.32
N ALA A 234 25.40 -10.08 1.47
CA ALA A 234 24.10 -10.64 1.75
C ALA A 234 24.23 -11.93 2.56
N PHE A 235 23.29 -12.16 3.47
CA PHE A 235 23.23 -13.30 4.35
C PHE A 235 21.79 -13.77 4.50
N ASP A 236 21.58 -15.09 4.51
CA ASP A 236 20.29 -15.72 4.73
C ASP A 236 20.45 -17.06 5.44
N THR A 237 19.43 -17.51 6.17
CA THR A 237 19.45 -18.75 6.95
C THR A 237 18.38 -19.73 6.45
N GLU A 238 18.77 -21.00 6.30
CA GLU A 238 17.85 -22.11 6.08
C GLU A 238 17.58 -22.81 7.41
N THR A 239 16.31 -23.12 7.67
CA THR A 239 15.88 -23.59 8.98
C THR A 239 14.83 -24.69 8.89
N THR A 240 14.57 -25.38 10.03
CA THR A 240 13.59 -26.47 10.11
C THR A 240 12.14 -26.00 10.13
N GLY A 241 11.84 -24.70 10.22
CA GLY A 241 10.47 -24.18 10.27
C GLY A 241 10.37 -22.67 10.37
N LEU A 242 9.16 -22.13 10.38
CA LEU A 242 8.89 -20.70 10.35
C LEU A 242 8.85 -20.01 11.73
N ASP A 243 8.75 -20.79 12.81
CA ASP A 243 8.78 -20.27 14.19
C ASP A 243 10.25 -20.10 14.64
N ALA A 244 10.78 -18.90 14.56
CA ALA A 244 12.16 -18.58 14.88
C ALA A 244 12.57 -18.97 16.32
N GLN A 245 11.61 -19.10 17.24
CA GLN A 245 11.89 -19.50 18.63
C GLN A 245 12.18 -21.01 18.76
N LYS A 246 11.72 -21.82 17.80
CA LYS A 246 11.78 -23.28 17.82
C LYS A 246 12.61 -23.86 16.68
N ALA A 247 12.71 -23.12 15.59
CA ALA A 247 13.39 -23.57 14.39
C ALA A 247 14.91 -23.71 14.66
N GLN A 248 15.49 -24.74 14.06
CA GLN A 248 16.91 -25.01 14.11
C GLN A 248 17.57 -24.61 12.80
N LEU A 249 18.79 -24.11 12.86
CA LEU A 249 19.57 -23.74 11.70
C LEU A 249 20.00 -25.00 10.93
N VAL A 250 19.69 -25.03 9.62
CA VAL A 250 20.00 -26.13 8.72
C VAL A 250 21.19 -25.77 7.80
N GLY A 251 21.29 -24.50 7.41
CA GLY A 251 22.37 -24.01 6.58
C GLY A 251 22.39 -22.50 6.52
N VAL A 252 23.43 -21.94 5.94
CA VAL A 252 23.62 -20.51 5.73
C VAL A 252 24.04 -20.21 4.31
N SER A 253 23.58 -19.11 3.73
CA SER A 253 24.01 -18.65 2.42
C SER A 253 24.61 -17.25 2.49
N PHE A 254 25.50 -16.94 1.56
CA PHE A 254 26.15 -15.65 1.43
C PHE A 254 26.28 -15.23 -0.02
N ALA A 255 26.25 -13.90 -0.27
CA ALA A 255 26.66 -13.32 -1.52
C ALA A 255 27.45 -12.02 -1.26
N VAL A 256 28.51 -11.79 -2.02
CA VAL A 256 29.36 -10.59 -1.93
C VAL A 256 29.19 -9.69 -3.16
N GLU A 257 28.63 -10.21 -4.23
CA GLU A 257 28.31 -9.51 -5.47
C GLU A 257 27.14 -10.19 -6.20
N PRO A 258 26.44 -9.52 -7.12
CA PRO A 258 25.36 -10.11 -7.89
C PRO A 258 25.80 -11.36 -8.65
N HIS A 259 24.97 -12.39 -8.65
CA HIS A 259 25.20 -13.68 -9.31
C HIS A 259 26.34 -14.55 -8.75
N VAL A 260 26.97 -14.17 -7.65
CA VAL A 260 28.02 -14.95 -6.97
C VAL A 260 27.59 -15.21 -5.52
N ALA A 261 27.24 -16.47 -5.24
CA ALA A 261 26.75 -16.86 -3.92
C ALA A 261 27.28 -18.24 -3.51
N ALA A 262 27.29 -18.49 -2.22
CA ALA A 262 27.62 -19.77 -1.63
C ALA A 262 26.59 -20.20 -0.60
N TYR A 263 26.40 -21.51 -0.50
CA TYR A 263 25.59 -22.15 0.52
C TYR A 263 26.43 -23.13 1.33
N VAL A 264 26.33 -23.05 2.66
CA VAL A 264 26.99 -23.96 3.60
C VAL A 264 25.91 -24.80 4.29
N PRO A 265 25.71 -26.06 3.89
CA PRO A 265 24.83 -26.97 4.62
C PRO A 265 25.49 -27.35 5.95
N LEU A 266 24.70 -27.41 7.03
CA LEU A 266 25.20 -27.61 8.40
C LEU A 266 24.55 -28.79 9.11
N THR A 267 23.23 -28.97 8.98
CA THR A 267 22.49 -29.99 9.73
C THR A 267 21.41 -30.68 8.90
N HIS A 268 21.67 -30.86 7.58
CA HIS A 268 20.79 -31.66 6.74
C HIS A 268 20.85 -33.14 7.13
N ASP A 269 19.68 -33.79 7.27
CA ASP A 269 19.54 -35.16 7.76
C ASP A 269 18.76 -36.08 6.79
N TYR A 270 18.52 -35.62 5.55
CA TYR A 270 17.83 -36.44 4.55
C TYR A 270 18.72 -37.61 4.05
N GLU A 271 18.10 -38.68 3.59
CA GLU A 271 18.79 -39.85 3.05
C GLU A 271 19.72 -39.47 1.87
N GLY A 272 21.01 -39.77 2.01
CA GLY A 272 22.02 -39.38 1.01
C GLY A 272 22.61 -37.97 1.19
N ALA A 273 22.33 -37.30 2.28
CA ALA A 273 22.96 -36.01 2.58
C ALA A 273 24.50 -36.14 2.55
N PRO A 274 25.23 -35.21 1.90
CA PRO A 274 26.68 -35.22 1.89
C PRO A 274 27.25 -34.97 3.28
N ALA A 275 28.53 -35.29 3.48
CA ALA A 275 29.24 -34.86 4.68
C ALA A 275 29.25 -33.32 4.73
N GLN A 276 28.92 -32.77 5.87
CA GLN A 276 28.76 -31.34 6.10
C GLN A 276 29.84 -30.84 7.07
N LEU A 277 30.09 -29.54 7.04
CA LEU A 277 30.99 -28.90 8.00
C LEU A 277 30.36 -28.89 9.40
N ASP A 278 31.21 -28.83 10.42
CA ASP A 278 30.76 -28.69 11.79
C ASP A 278 30.06 -27.34 11.99
N ARG A 279 28.80 -27.38 12.39
CA ARG A 279 27.95 -26.20 12.55
C ARG A 279 28.54 -25.18 13.49
N ASP A 280 29.02 -25.64 14.64
CA ASP A 280 29.46 -24.74 15.71
C ASP A 280 30.80 -24.08 15.33
N GLN A 281 31.68 -24.77 14.60
CA GLN A 281 32.90 -24.18 14.04
C GLN A 281 32.62 -23.15 12.97
N VAL A 282 31.68 -23.42 12.07
CA VAL A 282 31.25 -22.46 11.02
C VAL A 282 30.66 -21.21 11.67
N LEU A 283 29.76 -21.36 12.62
CA LEU A 283 29.13 -20.25 13.32
C LEU A 283 30.17 -19.43 14.11
N LEU A 284 31.11 -20.09 14.78
CA LEU A 284 32.18 -19.40 15.50
C LEU A 284 33.06 -18.56 14.55
N ALA A 285 33.35 -19.06 13.34
CA ALA A 285 34.11 -18.32 12.35
C ALA A 285 33.37 -17.15 11.73
N LEU A 286 32.04 -17.25 11.58
CA LEU A 286 31.16 -16.19 11.06
C LEU A 286 30.83 -15.12 12.09
N LYS A 287 30.80 -15.48 13.38
CA LYS A 287 30.39 -14.59 14.46
C LYS A 287 31.07 -13.21 14.43
N PRO A 288 32.39 -13.07 14.27
CA PRO A 288 33.05 -11.76 14.25
C PRO A 288 32.58 -10.87 13.08
N LEU A 289 32.13 -11.47 11.95
CA LEU A 289 31.61 -10.73 10.78
C LEU A 289 30.15 -10.32 10.97
N LEU A 290 29.36 -11.20 11.57
CA LEU A 290 27.94 -10.98 11.80
C LEU A 290 27.70 -9.96 12.92
N GLU A 291 28.56 -9.92 13.93
CA GLU A 291 28.49 -8.99 15.05
C GLU A 291 29.24 -7.66 14.83
N ASP A 292 30.01 -7.51 13.74
CA ASP A 292 30.74 -6.27 13.46
C ASP A 292 29.75 -5.16 13.02
N PRO A 293 29.56 -4.08 13.79
CA PRO A 293 28.65 -2.99 13.45
C PRO A 293 29.13 -2.16 12.25
N HIS A 294 30.41 -2.26 11.86
CA HIS A 294 30.98 -1.55 10.72
C HIS A 294 30.86 -2.33 9.39
N LYS A 295 30.43 -3.58 9.47
CA LYS A 295 30.25 -4.44 8.31
C LYS A 295 28.81 -4.38 7.81
N GLY A 296 28.62 -3.93 6.56
CA GLY A 296 27.31 -3.91 5.94
C GLY A 296 26.75 -5.33 5.74
N LYS A 297 25.48 -5.55 6.08
CA LYS A 297 24.77 -6.80 5.90
C LYS A 297 23.43 -6.55 5.21
N ILE A 298 23.05 -7.41 4.29
CA ILE A 298 21.74 -7.39 3.64
C ILE A 298 21.07 -8.73 3.89
N GLY A 299 19.79 -8.70 4.30
CA GLY A 299 18.93 -9.88 4.41
C GLY A 299 17.50 -9.52 4.04
N GLN A 300 16.78 -10.46 3.46
CA GLN A 300 15.35 -10.34 3.26
C GLN A 300 14.65 -10.80 4.53
N ASN A 301 13.85 -9.93 5.17
CA ASN A 301 13.23 -10.22 6.47
C ASN A 301 14.28 -10.61 7.57
N ALA A 302 15.42 -9.94 7.60
CA ALA A 302 16.58 -10.25 8.42
C ALA A 302 16.28 -10.41 9.93
N LYS A 303 15.14 -9.88 10.41
CA LYS A 303 14.66 -10.08 11.78
C LYS A 303 14.49 -11.57 12.13
N TYR A 304 14.08 -12.39 11.16
CA TYR A 304 13.98 -13.84 11.35
C TYR A 304 15.36 -14.44 11.53
N ASP A 305 16.30 -14.12 10.64
CA ASP A 305 17.68 -14.64 10.69
C ASP A 305 18.41 -14.22 11.95
N ILE A 306 18.25 -12.98 12.39
CA ILE A 306 18.81 -12.48 13.65
C ILE A 306 18.32 -13.32 14.85
N ASN A 307 17.02 -13.65 14.89
CA ASN A 307 16.47 -14.49 15.95
C ASN A 307 17.04 -15.91 15.91
N ILE A 308 17.18 -16.51 14.71
CA ILE A 308 17.80 -17.83 14.55
C ILE A 308 19.26 -17.82 15.02
N LEU A 309 20.02 -16.81 14.62
CA LEU A 309 21.42 -16.64 15.02
C LEU A 309 21.57 -16.39 16.53
N ALA A 310 20.66 -15.61 17.14
CA ALA A 310 20.64 -15.39 18.58
C ALA A 310 20.44 -16.69 19.36
N ASN A 311 19.58 -17.61 18.85
CA ASN A 311 19.43 -18.95 19.43
C ASN A 311 20.73 -19.80 19.30
N CYS A 312 21.62 -19.46 18.36
CA CYS A 312 22.92 -20.07 18.16
C CYS A 312 24.06 -19.30 18.89
N ALA A 313 23.73 -18.43 19.85
CA ALA A 313 24.69 -17.58 20.60
C ALA A 313 25.49 -16.59 19.73
N ILE A 314 24.92 -16.17 18.62
CA ILE A 314 25.41 -15.06 17.79
C ILE A 314 24.44 -13.88 17.95
N GLY A 315 24.90 -12.79 18.59
CA GLY A 315 24.17 -11.54 18.74
C GLY A 315 24.77 -10.48 17.83
N GLY A 316 23.92 -9.75 17.08
CA GLY A 316 24.31 -8.52 16.40
C GLY A 316 23.53 -7.37 17.04
N ASP A 317 24.13 -6.19 17.15
CA ASP A 317 23.42 -4.98 17.49
C ASP A 317 22.48 -4.63 16.33
N GLU A 318 21.23 -4.21 16.64
CA GLU A 318 20.18 -3.77 15.70
C GLU A 318 20.57 -2.51 14.92
#